data_279249bf470bb1b65bc95dae39cb5154
#
_entry.id   279249bf470bb1b65bc95dae39cb5154
#
_cell.length_a   1.000
_cell.length_b   1.000
_cell.length_c   1.000
_cell.angle_alpha   90.00
_cell.angle_beta   90.00
_cell.angle_gamma   90.00
#
_symmetry.space_group_name_H-M   'P 1'
#
loop_
_entity.id
_entity.type
_entity.pdbx_description
1 polymer ?
#
loop_
_entity_poly.entity_id
_entity_poly.type
_entity_poly.pdbx_seq_one_letter_code
_entity_poly.pdbx_strand_id
1 'polypeptide(L)'
;MSKLKTIQPEVFDRFLGDHGKIRAIEALKDQRIVRGSVGAAEELFARGEMKTFMPGDFLITENGWSNSLYLLLAGAVKVVVKGNEITTRVAGQHVGDMAMIDPGKARSADVVATSPTVALIVQEPDFTAVAQNHSDLWRQIAKELGERLRERSKKIRQANTVPHVFIACASESVPVADAFAARLEAEGVNVRKWTEGVFKLNDHSMESLEVQLDLMDFALAIFSPDDKVRSRKKEQSAPRDNTVFELGLFAGKIGRDRSFFVVPKGVRVKVPSDLAGITSARYTGDTITGFDVEEASQQIIERVNDKGCR
;
A
#
# COMPACT_ATOMS: atom_id res chain seq x y z
N MET A 1 -38.43 -35.13 1.84
CA MET A 1 -37.37 -34.22 1.44
C MET A 1 -38.00 -32.88 1.05
N SER A 2 -38.05 -31.94 1.98
CA SER A 2 -38.58 -30.59 1.77
C SER A 2 -37.60 -29.79 0.94
N LYS A 3 -38.03 -29.32 -0.26
CA LYS A 3 -37.25 -28.37 -1.06
C LYS A 3 -37.22 -27.05 -0.27
N LEU A 4 -36.09 -26.73 0.32
CA LEU A 4 -35.79 -25.39 0.80
C LEU A 4 -35.93 -24.45 -0.42
N LYS A 5 -37.05 -23.68 -0.47
CA LYS A 5 -37.15 -22.52 -1.37
C LYS A 5 -36.05 -21.55 -0.95
N THR A 6 -35.01 -21.47 -1.75
CA THR A 6 -34.00 -20.40 -1.63
C THR A 6 -34.73 -19.09 -1.82
N ILE A 7 -34.95 -18.33 -0.74
CA ILE A 7 -35.50 -16.98 -0.80
C ILE A 7 -34.54 -16.14 -1.59
N GLN A 8 -34.89 -15.81 -2.84
CA GLN A 8 -34.11 -14.86 -3.64
C GLN A 8 -34.19 -13.49 -2.96
N PRO A 9 -33.07 -12.77 -2.81
CA PRO A 9 -33.11 -11.42 -2.28
C PRO A 9 -33.99 -10.51 -3.16
N GLU A 10 -34.77 -9.63 -2.54
CA GLU A 10 -35.66 -8.67 -3.23
C GLU A 10 -34.96 -7.86 -4.33
N VAL A 11 -33.64 -7.67 -4.21
CA VAL A 11 -32.83 -6.97 -5.21
C VAL A 11 -32.85 -7.70 -6.56
N PHE A 12 -33.00 -9.03 -6.60
CA PHE A 12 -33.06 -9.81 -7.83
C PHE A 12 -34.41 -9.70 -8.50
N ASP A 13 -35.52 -9.70 -7.71
CA ASP A 13 -36.87 -9.60 -8.22
C ASP A 13 -37.14 -8.29 -8.98
N ARG A 14 -36.40 -7.23 -8.64
CA ARG A 14 -36.47 -5.92 -9.29
C ARG A 14 -36.12 -5.94 -10.77
N PHE A 15 -35.33 -6.94 -11.21
CA PHE A 15 -34.85 -7.06 -12.58
C PHE A 15 -35.53 -8.20 -13.37
N LEU A 16 -36.64 -8.76 -12.85
CA LEU A 16 -37.41 -9.80 -13.51
C LEU A 16 -38.56 -9.23 -14.32
N GLY A 17 -38.91 -9.94 -15.41
CA GLY A 17 -40.05 -9.59 -16.29
C GLY A 17 -39.88 -8.27 -17.06
N ASP A 18 -40.95 -7.79 -17.69
CA ASP A 18 -40.91 -6.58 -18.54
C ASP A 18 -40.50 -5.31 -17.76
N HIS A 19 -41.02 -5.15 -16.56
CA HIS A 19 -40.59 -4.05 -15.68
C HIS A 19 -39.11 -4.15 -15.28
N GLY A 20 -38.61 -5.37 -15.13
CA GLY A 20 -37.20 -5.61 -14.87
C GLY A 20 -36.28 -5.19 -16.01
N LYS A 21 -36.71 -5.42 -17.25
CA LYS A 21 -36.00 -4.94 -18.46
C LYS A 21 -35.86 -3.42 -18.45
N ILE A 22 -36.98 -2.69 -18.19
CA ILE A 22 -36.93 -1.22 -18.14
C ILE A 22 -35.93 -0.75 -17.07
N ARG A 23 -35.98 -1.34 -15.87
CA ARG A 23 -35.06 -1.01 -14.78
C ARG A 23 -33.59 -1.35 -15.11
N ALA A 24 -33.34 -2.45 -15.82
CA ALA A 24 -32.00 -2.81 -16.24
C ALA A 24 -31.45 -1.79 -17.25
N ILE A 25 -32.26 -1.35 -18.22
CA ILE A 25 -31.84 -0.31 -19.18
C ILE A 25 -31.60 1.02 -18.46
N GLU A 26 -32.44 1.42 -17.52
CA GLU A 26 -32.18 2.63 -16.71
C GLU A 26 -30.88 2.51 -15.89
N ALA A 27 -30.64 1.38 -15.23
CA ALA A 27 -29.40 1.14 -14.51
C ALA A 27 -28.16 1.09 -15.44
N LEU A 28 -28.33 0.68 -16.70
CA LEU A 28 -27.28 0.74 -17.72
C LEU A 28 -27.00 2.17 -18.18
N LYS A 29 -28.02 3.02 -18.30
CA LYS A 29 -27.83 4.45 -18.60
C LYS A 29 -27.00 5.16 -17.52
N ASP A 30 -27.20 4.76 -16.26
CA ASP A 30 -26.46 5.29 -15.10
C ASP A 30 -25.03 4.79 -15.00
N GLN A 31 -24.64 3.79 -15.80
CA GLN A 31 -23.24 3.32 -15.85
C GLN A 31 -22.29 4.45 -16.24
N ARG A 32 -21.17 4.57 -15.55
CA ARG A 32 -20.18 5.62 -15.82
C ARG A 32 -19.67 5.61 -17.25
N ILE A 33 -19.61 4.43 -17.89
CA ILE A 33 -19.17 4.32 -19.29
C ILE A 33 -20.27 4.62 -20.30
N VAL A 34 -21.54 4.47 -19.94
CA VAL A 34 -22.70 4.68 -20.84
C VAL A 34 -23.18 6.15 -20.81
N ARG A 35 -23.13 6.79 -19.64
CA ARG A 35 -23.39 8.22 -19.46
C ARG A 35 -24.70 8.73 -20.05
N GLY A 36 -25.79 8.02 -19.81
CA GLY A 36 -27.11 8.41 -20.24
C GLY A 36 -27.46 8.07 -21.70
N SER A 37 -26.56 7.45 -22.47
CA SER A 37 -26.87 7.03 -23.83
C SER A 37 -27.89 5.91 -23.84
N VAL A 38 -29.11 6.22 -24.28
CA VAL A 38 -30.23 5.25 -24.37
C VAL A 38 -29.88 4.13 -25.38
N GLY A 39 -29.40 4.50 -26.56
CA GLY A 39 -29.07 3.52 -27.61
C GLY A 39 -27.97 2.56 -27.16
N ALA A 40 -26.90 3.07 -26.52
CA ALA A 40 -25.85 2.20 -25.99
C ALA A 40 -26.38 1.27 -24.87
N ALA A 41 -27.23 1.75 -23.99
CA ALA A 41 -27.83 0.94 -22.93
C ALA A 41 -28.73 -0.19 -23.49
N GLU A 42 -29.56 0.13 -24.49
CA GLU A 42 -30.42 -0.84 -25.15
C GLU A 42 -29.64 -1.91 -25.94
N GLU A 43 -28.61 -1.52 -26.69
CA GLU A 43 -27.76 -2.47 -27.42
C GLU A 43 -26.94 -3.35 -26.47
N LEU A 44 -26.38 -2.80 -25.40
CA LEU A 44 -25.71 -3.58 -24.36
C LEU A 44 -26.64 -4.58 -23.70
N PHE A 45 -27.85 -4.14 -23.34
CA PHE A 45 -28.85 -5.03 -22.77
C PHE A 45 -29.25 -6.17 -23.71
N ALA A 46 -29.42 -5.88 -25.00
CA ALA A 46 -29.83 -6.85 -26.00
C ALA A 46 -28.77 -7.94 -26.27
N ARG A 47 -27.48 -7.64 -26.06
CA ARG A 47 -26.34 -8.55 -26.29
C ARG A 47 -25.79 -9.17 -25.02
N GLY A 48 -26.08 -8.60 -23.85
CA GLY A 48 -25.58 -9.08 -22.58
C GLY A 48 -26.49 -10.10 -21.90
N GLU A 49 -25.92 -10.85 -20.99
CA GLU A 49 -26.63 -11.81 -20.11
C GLU A 49 -26.67 -11.27 -18.69
N MET A 50 -27.89 -11.14 -18.12
CA MET A 50 -28.00 -10.78 -16.70
C MET A 50 -27.73 -11.98 -15.81
N LYS A 51 -26.90 -11.77 -14.79
CA LYS A 51 -26.65 -12.76 -13.74
C LYS A 51 -26.73 -12.16 -12.36
N THR A 52 -27.13 -13.00 -11.41
CA THR A 52 -27.23 -12.69 -9.98
C THR A 52 -26.13 -13.41 -9.22
N PHE A 53 -25.59 -12.73 -8.21
CA PHE A 53 -24.51 -13.24 -7.37
C PHE A 53 -24.86 -13.00 -5.90
N MET A 54 -24.67 -14.02 -5.08
CA MET A 54 -24.80 -13.94 -3.63
C MET A 54 -23.48 -13.43 -3.01
N PRO A 55 -23.52 -12.86 -1.79
CA PRO A 55 -22.29 -12.52 -1.07
C PRO A 55 -21.35 -13.73 -0.97
N GLY A 56 -20.10 -13.55 -1.41
CA GLY A 56 -19.09 -14.61 -1.50
C GLY A 56 -18.94 -15.24 -2.88
N ASP A 57 -19.89 -15.04 -3.80
CA ASP A 57 -19.76 -15.56 -5.16
C ASP A 57 -18.69 -14.80 -5.95
N PHE A 58 -17.94 -15.55 -6.77
CA PHE A 58 -16.95 -14.99 -7.68
C PHE A 58 -17.61 -14.61 -9.02
N LEU A 59 -17.49 -13.34 -9.40
CA LEU A 59 -17.80 -12.86 -10.74
C LEU A 59 -16.63 -13.14 -11.70
N ILE A 60 -15.42 -12.93 -11.21
CA ILE A 60 -14.16 -13.10 -11.95
C ILE A 60 -13.16 -13.79 -11.02
N THR A 61 -12.37 -14.71 -11.57
CA THR A 61 -11.27 -15.37 -10.86
C THR A 61 -9.93 -14.90 -11.41
N GLU A 62 -9.00 -14.51 -10.54
CA GLU A 62 -7.63 -14.13 -10.90
C GLU A 62 -6.94 -15.24 -11.72
N ASN A 63 -6.16 -14.86 -12.72
CA ASN A 63 -5.52 -15.75 -13.69
C ASN A 63 -6.48 -16.56 -14.60
N GLY A 64 -7.79 -16.34 -14.53
CA GLY A 64 -8.75 -16.91 -15.48
C GLY A 64 -8.60 -16.30 -16.88
N TRP A 65 -9.11 -17.01 -17.92
CA TRP A 65 -8.98 -16.61 -19.33
C TRP A 65 -10.28 -16.06 -19.93
N SER A 66 -11.24 -15.66 -19.10
CA SER A 66 -12.44 -14.99 -19.61
C SER A 66 -12.15 -13.52 -19.94
N ASN A 67 -12.88 -12.95 -20.89
CA ASN A 67 -12.71 -11.55 -21.33
C ASN A 67 -14.01 -10.73 -21.29
N SER A 68 -15.02 -11.20 -20.59
CA SER A 68 -16.30 -10.50 -20.45
C SER A 68 -16.18 -9.24 -19.57
N LEU A 69 -16.97 -8.23 -19.90
CA LEU A 69 -17.22 -7.04 -19.08
C LEU A 69 -18.45 -7.29 -18.20
N TYR A 70 -18.39 -6.90 -16.93
CA TYR A 70 -19.48 -6.99 -15.98
C TYR A 70 -19.93 -5.58 -15.59
N LEU A 71 -21.13 -5.21 -16.01
CA LEU A 71 -21.79 -3.93 -15.66
C LEU A 71 -22.65 -4.16 -14.43
N LEU A 72 -22.29 -3.55 -13.30
CA LEU A 72 -22.98 -3.75 -12.04
C LEU A 72 -24.27 -2.93 -12.02
N LEU A 73 -25.42 -3.60 -12.05
CA LEU A 73 -26.73 -2.98 -12.04
C LEU A 73 -27.25 -2.75 -10.61
N ALA A 74 -26.88 -3.63 -9.67
CA ALA A 74 -27.18 -3.51 -8.25
C ALA A 74 -26.08 -4.22 -7.42
N GLY A 75 -25.98 -3.84 -6.16
CA GLY A 75 -25.05 -4.48 -5.22
C GLY A 75 -23.63 -3.90 -5.25
N ALA A 76 -22.72 -4.67 -4.67
CA ALA A 76 -21.31 -4.30 -4.52
C ALA A 76 -20.40 -5.52 -4.61
N VAL A 77 -19.19 -5.31 -5.14
CA VAL A 77 -18.16 -6.33 -5.26
C VAL A 77 -16.83 -5.78 -4.74
N LYS A 78 -15.98 -6.64 -4.19
CA LYS A 78 -14.58 -6.34 -3.88
C LYS A 78 -13.68 -6.89 -4.97
N VAL A 79 -12.62 -6.14 -5.25
CA VAL A 79 -11.54 -6.53 -6.16
C VAL A 79 -10.33 -6.93 -5.33
N VAL A 80 -9.86 -8.17 -5.50
CA VAL A 80 -8.79 -8.78 -4.71
C VAL A 80 -7.66 -9.20 -5.64
N VAL A 81 -6.43 -8.85 -5.31
CA VAL A 81 -5.22 -9.22 -6.05
C VAL A 81 -4.27 -9.93 -5.10
N LYS A 82 -3.90 -11.17 -5.42
CA LYS A 82 -3.01 -11.99 -4.58
C LYS A 82 -3.47 -12.05 -3.11
N GLY A 83 -4.78 -12.19 -2.90
CA GLY A 83 -5.39 -12.24 -1.57
C GLY A 83 -5.61 -10.90 -0.87
N ASN A 84 -5.12 -9.79 -1.44
CA ASN A 84 -5.29 -8.46 -0.85
C ASN A 84 -6.45 -7.71 -1.50
N GLU A 85 -7.36 -7.19 -0.68
CA GLU A 85 -8.43 -6.33 -1.15
C GLU A 85 -7.86 -4.97 -1.59
N ILE A 86 -8.07 -4.63 -2.87
CA ILE A 86 -7.55 -3.41 -3.48
C ILE A 86 -8.58 -2.29 -3.47
N THR A 87 -9.84 -2.64 -3.75
CA THR A 87 -10.94 -1.66 -3.87
C THR A 87 -12.30 -2.36 -3.90
N THR A 88 -13.35 -1.59 -3.65
CA THR A 88 -14.74 -2.01 -3.84
C THR A 88 -15.33 -1.32 -5.07
N ARG A 89 -16.25 -1.99 -5.77
CA ARG A 89 -17.05 -1.45 -6.87
C ARG A 89 -18.52 -1.65 -6.55
N VAL A 90 -19.35 -0.69 -6.98
CA VAL A 90 -20.79 -0.64 -6.68
C VAL A 90 -21.62 -0.49 -7.95
N ALA A 91 -22.94 -0.57 -7.83
CA ALA A 91 -23.87 -0.28 -8.93
C ALA A 91 -23.49 1.01 -9.68
N GLY A 92 -23.67 1.02 -11.00
CA GLY A 92 -23.22 2.11 -11.88
C GLY A 92 -21.75 2.04 -12.29
N GLN A 93 -21.00 1.06 -11.80
CA GLN A 93 -19.60 0.80 -12.15
C GLN A 93 -19.45 -0.55 -12.86
N HIS A 94 -18.26 -0.81 -13.42
CA HIS A 94 -17.97 -2.04 -14.12
C HIS A 94 -16.66 -2.69 -13.62
N VAL A 95 -16.52 -3.98 -13.90
CA VAL A 95 -15.30 -4.75 -13.66
C VAL A 95 -15.01 -5.65 -14.88
N GLY A 96 -13.75 -6.06 -15.03
CA GLY A 96 -13.32 -6.97 -16.09
C GLY A 96 -12.86 -6.27 -17.37
N ASP A 97 -12.76 -4.97 -17.37
CA ASP A 97 -12.34 -4.10 -18.47
C ASP A 97 -10.95 -4.42 -19.03
N MET A 98 -9.97 -4.72 -18.16
CA MET A 98 -8.60 -4.99 -18.62
C MET A 98 -8.50 -6.18 -19.56
N ALA A 99 -9.10 -7.32 -19.20
CA ALA A 99 -9.08 -8.51 -20.06
C ALA A 99 -10.04 -8.38 -21.26
N MET A 100 -11.05 -7.51 -21.20
CA MET A 100 -11.91 -7.18 -22.33
C MET A 100 -11.15 -6.33 -23.37
N ILE A 101 -10.29 -5.39 -22.92
CA ILE A 101 -9.47 -4.55 -23.81
C ILE A 101 -8.29 -5.32 -24.40
N ASP A 102 -7.67 -6.21 -23.63
CA ASP A 102 -6.56 -7.07 -24.06
C ASP A 102 -6.89 -8.55 -23.79
N PRO A 103 -7.65 -9.18 -24.70
CA PRO A 103 -8.09 -10.57 -24.54
C PRO A 103 -6.95 -11.60 -24.48
N GLY A 104 -5.75 -11.22 -24.88
CA GLY A 104 -4.53 -12.02 -24.77
C GLY A 104 -3.94 -12.09 -23.37
N LYS A 105 -4.57 -11.46 -22.40
CA LYS A 105 -4.12 -11.45 -21.00
C LYS A 105 -5.12 -12.13 -20.07
N ALA A 106 -4.59 -12.87 -19.10
CA ALA A 106 -5.39 -13.45 -18.03
C ALA A 106 -6.00 -12.36 -17.14
N ARG A 107 -7.04 -12.71 -16.41
CA ARG A 107 -7.67 -11.83 -15.40
C ARG A 107 -6.65 -11.40 -14.34
N SER A 108 -6.61 -10.12 -14.04
CA SER A 108 -5.63 -9.51 -13.13
C SER A 108 -6.06 -9.51 -11.66
N ALA A 109 -7.28 -9.96 -11.35
CA ALA A 109 -7.85 -9.93 -10.01
C ALA A 109 -9.02 -10.90 -9.86
N ASP A 110 -9.27 -11.33 -8.63
CA ASP A 110 -10.57 -11.84 -8.22
C ASP A 110 -11.58 -10.70 -8.08
N VAL A 111 -12.82 -10.96 -8.45
CA VAL A 111 -13.96 -10.07 -8.15
C VAL A 111 -15.03 -10.87 -7.46
N VAL A 112 -15.31 -10.50 -6.20
CA VAL A 112 -16.18 -11.25 -5.30
C VAL A 112 -17.33 -10.37 -4.83
N ALA A 113 -18.56 -10.86 -4.90
CA ALA A 113 -19.74 -10.15 -4.40
C ALA A 113 -19.65 -9.96 -2.88
N THR A 114 -19.91 -8.75 -2.40
CA THR A 114 -19.98 -8.42 -0.96
C THR A 114 -21.41 -8.23 -0.48
N SER A 115 -22.34 -8.05 -1.40
CA SER A 115 -23.79 -7.98 -1.17
C SER A 115 -24.52 -8.70 -2.31
N PRO A 116 -25.82 -8.97 -2.21
CA PRO A 116 -26.61 -9.46 -3.33
C PRO A 116 -26.42 -8.53 -4.55
N THR A 117 -25.85 -9.07 -5.63
CA THR A 117 -25.38 -8.29 -6.79
C THR A 117 -26.06 -8.78 -8.06
N VAL A 118 -26.46 -7.83 -8.91
CA VAL A 118 -26.93 -8.08 -10.28
C VAL A 118 -25.97 -7.42 -11.24
N ALA A 119 -25.49 -8.18 -12.21
CA ALA A 119 -24.61 -7.69 -13.26
C ALA A 119 -25.11 -8.10 -14.64
N LEU A 120 -24.96 -7.21 -15.62
CA LEU A 120 -25.06 -7.55 -17.04
C LEU A 120 -23.65 -7.93 -17.51
N ILE A 121 -23.53 -9.15 -18.03
CA ILE A 121 -22.27 -9.70 -18.55
C ILE A 121 -22.28 -9.54 -20.05
N VAL A 122 -21.32 -8.81 -20.60
CA VAL A 122 -21.16 -8.58 -22.03
C VAL A 122 -19.85 -9.19 -22.49
N GLN A 123 -19.91 -10.07 -23.48
CA GLN A 123 -18.71 -10.67 -24.05
C GLN A 123 -17.92 -9.63 -24.87
N GLU A 124 -16.60 -9.81 -24.96
CA GLU A 124 -15.74 -8.86 -25.67
C GLU A 124 -16.21 -8.58 -27.12
N PRO A 125 -16.55 -9.58 -27.97
CA PRO A 125 -17.01 -9.30 -29.33
C PRO A 125 -18.33 -8.49 -29.38
N ASP A 126 -19.24 -8.76 -28.44
CA ASP A 126 -20.50 -8.05 -28.34
C ASP A 126 -20.30 -6.60 -27.87
N PHE A 127 -19.43 -6.39 -26.87
CA PHE A 127 -19.09 -5.04 -26.45
C PHE A 127 -18.40 -4.25 -27.58
N THR A 128 -17.48 -4.86 -28.29
CA THR A 128 -16.80 -4.25 -29.44
C THR A 128 -17.80 -3.86 -30.53
N ALA A 129 -18.78 -4.70 -30.84
CA ALA A 129 -19.82 -4.39 -31.81
C ALA A 129 -20.69 -3.19 -31.37
N VAL A 130 -21.08 -3.12 -30.09
CA VAL A 130 -21.79 -1.94 -29.54
C VAL A 130 -20.92 -0.69 -29.59
N ALA A 131 -19.64 -0.80 -29.23
CA ALA A 131 -18.72 0.33 -29.20
C ALA A 131 -18.38 0.88 -30.61
N GLN A 132 -18.54 0.09 -31.67
CA GLN A 132 -18.46 0.57 -33.06
C GLN A 132 -19.59 1.56 -33.38
N ASN A 133 -20.80 1.31 -32.87
CA ASN A 133 -21.95 2.21 -33.05
C ASN A 133 -21.92 3.38 -32.04
N HIS A 134 -21.30 3.19 -30.88
CA HIS A 134 -21.23 4.12 -29.76
C HIS A 134 -19.76 4.35 -29.34
N SER A 135 -18.98 4.98 -30.20
CA SER A 135 -17.52 5.14 -30.03
C SER A 135 -17.08 5.81 -28.71
N ASP A 136 -17.97 6.58 -28.07
CA ASP A 136 -17.71 7.17 -26.75
C ASP A 136 -17.49 6.13 -25.64
N LEU A 137 -18.00 4.89 -25.80
CA LEU A 137 -17.80 3.82 -24.80
C LEU A 137 -16.31 3.56 -24.55
N TRP A 138 -15.51 3.41 -25.61
CA TRP A 138 -14.06 3.24 -25.48
C TRP A 138 -13.38 4.41 -24.78
N ARG A 139 -13.80 5.62 -25.11
CA ARG A 139 -13.28 6.83 -24.47
C ARG A 139 -13.61 6.90 -22.98
N GLN A 140 -14.82 6.47 -22.60
CA GLN A 140 -15.20 6.42 -21.19
C GLN A 140 -14.43 5.33 -20.41
N ILE A 141 -14.24 4.15 -20.99
CA ILE A 141 -13.38 3.12 -20.39
C ILE A 141 -11.96 3.65 -20.19
N ALA A 142 -11.38 4.29 -21.21
CA ALA A 142 -10.04 4.88 -21.10
C ALA A 142 -9.95 5.94 -19.99
N LYS A 143 -10.99 6.78 -19.82
CA LYS A 143 -11.08 7.73 -18.72
C LYS A 143 -11.13 7.06 -17.35
N GLU A 144 -12.00 6.05 -17.19
CA GLU A 144 -12.09 5.28 -15.94
C GLU A 144 -10.76 4.62 -15.58
N LEU A 145 -10.06 4.02 -16.55
CA LEU A 145 -8.73 3.45 -16.32
C LEU A 145 -7.70 4.52 -15.95
N GLY A 146 -7.74 5.68 -16.60
CA GLY A 146 -6.90 6.82 -16.26
C GLY A 146 -7.15 7.35 -14.85
N GLU A 147 -8.42 7.38 -14.41
CA GLU A 147 -8.80 7.76 -13.04
C GLU A 147 -8.30 6.73 -12.02
N ARG A 148 -8.51 5.44 -12.29
CA ARG A 148 -8.01 4.35 -11.45
C ARG A 148 -6.48 4.37 -11.31
N LEU A 149 -5.77 4.69 -12.39
CA LEU A 149 -4.31 4.86 -12.36
C LEU A 149 -3.91 6.07 -11.50
N ARG A 150 -4.58 7.21 -11.66
CA ARG A 150 -4.34 8.41 -10.83
C ARG A 150 -4.65 8.16 -9.34
N GLU A 151 -5.73 7.42 -9.02
CA GLU A 151 -6.04 7.04 -7.65
C GLU A 151 -4.96 6.15 -7.04
N ARG A 152 -4.43 5.20 -7.82
CA ARG A 152 -3.27 4.39 -7.40
C ARG A 152 -2.04 5.25 -7.17
N SER A 153 -1.76 6.20 -8.06
CA SER A 153 -0.61 7.10 -7.96
C SER A 153 -0.69 8.01 -6.73
N LYS A 154 -1.90 8.40 -6.29
CA LYS A 154 -2.08 9.16 -5.03
C LYS A 154 -1.68 8.37 -3.77
N LYS A 155 -1.68 7.05 -3.84
CA LYS A 155 -1.21 6.17 -2.75
C LYS A 155 0.31 5.97 -2.79
N ILE A 156 0.99 6.41 -3.84
CA ILE A 156 2.45 6.40 -3.92
C ILE A 156 2.94 7.59 -3.09
N ARG A 157 3.84 7.32 -2.16
CA ARG A 157 4.48 8.36 -1.36
C ARG A 157 5.12 9.40 -2.29
N GLN A 158 4.85 10.69 -2.06
CA GLN A 158 5.63 11.75 -2.69
C GLN A 158 7.01 11.78 -2.04
N ALA A 159 8.05 11.82 -2.84
CA ALA A 159 9.41 12.01 -2.33
C ALA A 159 9.48 13.32 -1.53
N ASN A 160 10.20 13.30 -0.42
CA ASN A 160 10.48 14.52 0.32
C ASN A 160 11.30 15.50 -0.54
N THR A 161 11.17 16.79 -0.32
CA THR A 161 11.96 17.80 -1.02
C THR A 161 13.38 17.93 -0.47
N VAL A 162 13.55 17.54 0.79
CA VAL A 162 14.84 17.41 1.49
C VAL A 162 14.89 16.04 2.19
N PRO A 163 16.07 15.43 2.35
CA PRO A 163 16.17 14.14 3.02
C PRO A 163 15.71 14.21 4.47
N HIS A 164 14.89 13.23 4.88
CA HIS A 164 14.43 13.07 6.26
C HIS A 164 15.12 11.87 6.91
N VAL A 165 15.81 12.10 8.01
CA VAL A 165 16.52 11.08 8.78
C VAL A 165 15.86 10.88 10.14
N PHE A 166 15.50 9.64 10.45
CA PHE A 166 15.07 9.23 11.79
C PHE A 166 16.29 8.81 12.61
N ILE A 167 16.44 9.32 13.85
CA ILE A 167 17.50 8.88 14.75
C ILE A 167 16.88 8.10 15.92
N ALA A 168 17.26 6.82 16.01
CA ALA A 168 16.93 5.93 17.11
C ALA A 168 18.10 5.88 18.12
N CYS A 169 17.82 6.10 19.39
CA CYS A 169 18.80 6.02 20.46
C CYS A 169 18.18 5.70 21.81
N ALA A 170 18.96 5.14 22.73
CA ALA A 170 18.61 5.05 24.14
C ALA A 170 18.67 6.44 24.79
N SER A 171 17.98 6.61 25.91
CA SER A 171 17.95 7.88 26.68
C SER A 171 19.33 8.38 27.09
N GLU A 172 20.23 7.47 27.40
CA GLU A 172 21.60 7.75 27.77
C GLU A 172 22.44 8.30 26.61
N SER A 173 22.03 8.03 25.37
CA SER A 173 22.71 8.42 24.14
C SER A 173 22.12 9.66 23.46
N VAL A 174 21.13 10.33 24.08
CA VAL A 174 20.50 11.54 23.54
C VAL A 174 21.51 12.64 23.21
N PRO A 175 22.55 12.94 24.03
CA PRO A 175 23.54 13.96 23.68
C PRO A 175 24.31 13.63 22.37
N VAL A 176 24.60 12.35 22.13
CA VAL A 176 25.23 11.89 20.88
C VAL A 176 24.26 12.05 19.71
N ALA A 177 22.99 11.69 19.91
CA ALA A 177 21.94 11.87 18.90
C ALA A 177 21.74 13.33 18.53
N ASP A 178 21.82 14.25 19.49
CA ASP A 178 21.73 15.69 19.29
C ASP A 178 22.90 16.22 18.45
N ALA A 179 24.11 15.74 18.70
CA ALA A 179 25.26 16.11 17.89
C ALA A 179 25.17 15.62 16.45
N PHE A 180 24.74 14.37 16.22
CA PHE A 180 24.49 13.87 14.86
C PHE A 180 23.35 14.67 14.19
N ALA A 181 22.29 14.98 14.90
CA ALA A 181 21.18 15.79 14.39
C ALA A 181 21.68 17.14 13.92
N ALA A 182 22.41 17.88 14.78
CA ALA A 182 22.95 19.19 14.46
C ALA A 182 23.85 19.18 13.20
N ARG A 183 24.67 18.13 13.03
CA ARG A 183 25.53 17.99 11.84
C ARG A 183 24.72 17.72 10.58
N LEU A 184 23.73 16.84 10.64
CA LEU A 184 22.84 16.54 9.52
C LEU A 184 21.97 17.75 9.12
N GLU A 185 21.43 18.47 10.11
CA GLU A 185 20.62 19.68 9.90
C GLU A 185 21.43 20.82 9.28
N ALA A 186 22.70 20.98 9.63
CA ALA A 186 23.60 21.94 9.03
C ALA A 186 23.81 21.73 7.51
N GLU A 187 23.63 20.50 7.04
CA GLU A 187 23.68 20.11 5.62
C GLU A 187 22.29 20.07 4.95
N GLY A 188 21.28 20.64 5.58
CA GLY A 188 19.93 20.74 5.03
C GLY A 188 19.09 19.46 5.13
N VAL A 189 19.49 18.50 5.96
CA VAL A 189 18.74 17.27 6.23
C VAL A 189 17.72 17.54 7.34
N ASN A 190 16.49 17.09 7.17
CA ASN A 190 15.48 17.16 8.24
C ASN A 190 15.64 15.97 9.18
N VAL A 191 15.84 16.23 10.48
CA VAL A 191 16.08 15.18 11.46
C VAL A 191 14.93 15.02 12.42
N ARG A 192 14.53 13.79 12.68
CA ARG A 192 13.58 13.43 13.72
C ARG A 192 14.21 12.43 14.69
N LYS A 193 14.32 12.83 15.95
CA LYS A 193 14.84 11.97 17.02
C LYS A 193 13.71 11.23 17.71
N TRP A 194 13.94 9.95 17.97
CA TRP A 194 13.07 9.14 18.81
C TRP A 194 13.78 8.93 20.17
N THR A 195 13.22 9.52 21.20
CA THR A 195 13.74 9.39 22.56
C THR A 195 12.77 8.59 23.41
N GLU A 196 13.24 7.57 24.12
CA GLU A 196 12.44 6.86 25.12
C GLU A 196 11.90 7.87 26.13
N GLY A 197 10.58 7.89 26.33
CA GLY A 197 9.93 8.76 27.32
C GLY A 197 9.02 9.86 26.76
N VAL A 198 8.92 10.04 25.44
CA VAL A 198 7.95 10.95 24.82
C VAL A 198 6.56 10.29 24.67
N PHE A 199 6.32 9.18 25.36
CA PHE A 199 5.00 8.57 25.39
C PHE A 199 4.06 9.40 26.26
N LYS A 200 3.16 10.15 25.63
CA LYS A 200 1.92 10.53 26.31
C LYS A 200 1.14 9.24 26.57
N LEU A 201 0.57 9.14 27.74
CA LEU A 201 -0.13 7.98 28.33
C LEU A 201 -1.23 7.32 27.46
N ASN A 202 -1.40 7.67 26.17
CA ASN A 202 -2.42 7.16 25.27
C ASN A 202 -1.96 7.00 23.80
N ASP A 203 -0.67 7.20 23.49
CA ASP A 203 -0.18 6.94 22.11
C ASP A 203 0.43 5.55 22.06
N HIS A 204 -0.14 4.69 21.21
CA HIS A 204 0.43 3.38 20.91
C HIS A 204 1.78 3.57 20.23
N SER A 205 2.87 3.23 20.92
CA SER A 205 4.25 3.44 20.46
C SER A 205 4.55 2.86 19.09
N MET A 206 3.96 1.71 18.76
CA MET A 206 4.11 1.05 17.47
C MET A 206 3.43 1.82 16.34
N GLU A 207 2.21 2.32 16.53
CA GLU A 207 1.49 3.08 15.51
C GLU A 207 2.22 4.38 15.16
N SER A 208 2.77 5.07 16.16
CA SER A 208 3.59 6.26 15.94
C SER A 208 4.88 5.95 15.18
N LEU A 209 5.51 4.80 15.46
CA LEU A 209 6.71 4.35 14.74
C LEU A 209 6.38 3.98 13.29
N GLU A 210 5.26 3.30 13.04
CA GLU A 210 4.79 2.96 11.70
C GLU A 210 4.58 4.21 10.83
N VAL A 211 4.03 5.29 11.39
CA VAL A 211 3.91 6.58 10.70
C VAL A 211 5.30 7.12 10.31
N GLN A 212 6.30 7.02 11.19
CA GLN A 212 7.66 7.46 10.88
C GLN A 212 8.29 6.63 9.76
N LEU A 213 8.05 5.31 9.72
CA LEU A 213 8.53 4.44 8.63
C LEU A 213 8.09 4.92 7.24
N ASP A 214 6.92 5.53 7.15
CA ASP A 214 6.40 6.07 5.89
C ASP A 214 6.94 7.47 5.56
N LEU A 215 7.28 8.26 6.56
CA LEU A 215 7.70 9.65 6.38
C LEU A 215 9.22 9.82 6.17
N MET A 216 10.03 8.93 6.72
CA MET A 216 11.49 9.06 6.71
C MET A 216 12.12 8.45 5.45
N ASP A 217 13.21 9.05 4.98
CA ASP A 217 14.02 8.56 3.86
C ASP A 217 15.16 7.69 4.32
N PHE A 218 15.65 7.94 5.54
CA PHE A 218 16.78 7.25 6.16
C PHE A 218 16.54 7.00 7.63
N ALA A 219 17.28 6.05 8.20
CA ALA A 219 17.32 5.79 9.63
C ALA A 219 18.77 5.68 10.12
N LEU A 220 19.06 6.26 11.25
CA LEU A 220 20.32 6.20 11.97
C LEU A 220 20.07 5.66 13.38
N ALA A 221 20.68 4.55 13.75
CA ALA A 221 20.64 4.03 15.12
C ALA A 221 21.96 4.29 15.86
N ILE A 222 21.88 4.78 17.08
CA ILE A 222 23.05 4.96 17.94
C ILE A 222 23.17 3.74 18.84
N PHE A 223 24.16 2.90 18.57
CA PHE A 223 24.43 1.68 19.33
C PHE A 223 25.50 1.97 20.39
N SER A 224 25.07 2.31 21.56
CA SER A 224 25.92 2.52 22.73
C SER A 224 25.97 1.23 23.59
N PRO A 225 26.95 1.11 24.50
CA PRO A 225 27.08 -0.05 25.38
C PRO A 225 26.09 0.03 26.57
N ASP A 226 24.81 0.25 26.27
CA ASP A 226 23.76 0.59 27.25
C ASP A 226 23.39 -0.60 28.15
N ASP A 227 23.35 -1.81 27.57
CA ASP A 227 22.93 -3.03 28.22
C ASP A 227 24.07 -4.07 28.29
N LYS A 228 24.00 -4.96 29.28
CA LYS A 228 24.90 -6.09 29.41
C LYS A 228 24.16 -7.40 29.09
N VAL A 229 24.65 -8.08 28.07
CA VAL A 229 24.06 -9.37 27.63
C VAL A 229 25.03 -10.50 27.88
N ARG A 230 24.56 -11.57 28.55
CA ARG A 230 25.34 -12.78 28.76
C ARG A 230 25.03 -13.80 27.67
N SER A 231 25.99 -14.03 26.78
CA SER A 231 25.89 -15.02 25.72
C SER A 231 27.08 -15.97 25.74
N ARG A 232 26.80 -17.29 25.68
CA ARG A 232 27.83 -18.35 25.70
C ARG A 232 28.85 -18.18 26.82
N LYS A 233 28.37 -17.89 28.06
CA LYS A 233 29.18 -17.68 29.26
C LYS A 233 30.08 -16.44 29.26
N LYS A 234 29.94 -15.55 28.27
CA LYS A 234 30.66 -14.27 28.22
C LYS A 234 29.66 -13.13 28.37
N GLU A 235 29.97 -12.18 29.24
CA GLU A 235 29.27 -10.91 29.34
C GLU A 235 29.79 -9.95 28.27
N GLN A 236 28.88 -9.28 27.55
CA GLN A 236 29.21 -8.34 26.49
C GLN A 236 28.29 -7.14 26.59
N SER A 237 28.79 -5.95 26.31
CA SER A 237 27.95 -4.77 26.15
C SER A 237 27.16 -4.87 24.85
N ALA A 238 25.90 -4.48 24.87
CA ALA A 238 25.00 -4.46 23.74
C ALA A 238 24.23 -3.14 23.68
N PRO A 239 23.74 -2.73 22.53
CA PRO A 239 22.82 -1.62 22.44
C PRO A 239 21.48 -2.03 23.06
N ARG A 240 20.65 -1.05 23.40
CA ARG A 240 19.28 -1.27 23.84
C ARG A 240 18.50 -2.05 22.77
N ASP A 241 17.78 -3.05 23.20
CA ASP A 241 17.01 -3.93 22.29
C ASP A 241 15.96 -3.16 21.46
N ASN A 242 15.29 -2.15 22.03
CA ASN A 242 14.37 -1.27 21.29
C ASN A 242 15.08 -0.56 20.12
N THR A 243 16.29 -0.02 20.33
CA THR A 243 17.04 0.66 19.26
C THR A 243 17.40 -0.30 18.12
N VAL A 244 17.73 -1.55 18.45
CA VAL A 244 17.97 -2.60 17.45
C VAL A 244 16.71 -2.95 16.69
N PHE A 245 15.58 -3.08 17.39
CA PHE A 245 14.27 -3.37 16.80
C PHE A 245 13.82 -2.26 15.85
N GLU A 246 13.93 -0.99 16.25
CA GLU A 246 13.59 0.18 15.44
C GLU A 246 14.41 0.22 14.15
N LEU A 247 15.75 0.02 14.23
CA LEU A 247 16.60 -0.06 13.05
C LEU A 247 16.18 -1.22 12.13
N GLY A 248 15.83 -2.36 12.70
CA GLY A 248 15.34 -3.54 11.96
C GLY A 248 14.07 -3.24 11.19
N LEU A 249 13.10 -2.55 11.79
CA LEU A 249 11.87 -2.11 11.13
C LEU A 249 12.16 -1.16 9.97
N PHE A 250 13.02 -0.16 10.19
CA PHE A 250 13.43 0.76 9.13
C PHE A 250 14.16 0.01 8.00
N ALA A 251 15.13 -0.86 8.30
CA ALA A 251 15.84 -1.63 7.31
C ALA A 251 14.92 -2.53 6.47
N GLY A 252 13.86 -3.09 7.08
CA GLY A 252 12.82 -3.83 6.38
C GLY A 252 11.94 -2.97 5.47
N LYS A 253 11.65 -1.73 5.86
CA LYS A 253 10.75 -0.82 5.15
C LYS A 253 11.46 0.01 4.06
N ILE A 254 12.61 0.62 4.39
CA ILE A 254 13.30 1.55 3.49
C ILE A 254 14.56 0.96 2.84
N GLY A 255 14.94 -0.24 3.27
CA GLY A 255 16.11 -0.95 2.75
C GLY A 255 17.39 -0.69 3.54
N ARG A 256 18.34 -1.63 3.40
CA ARG A 256 19.63 -1.59 4.11
C ARG A 256 20.51 -0.41 3.70
N ASP A 257 20.41 0.01 2.46
CA ASP A 257 21.20 1.12 1.89
C ASP A 257 20.84 2.49 2.45
N ARG A 258 19.67 2.57 3.12
CA ARG A 258 19.11 3.78 3.73
C ARG A 258 19.05 3.69 5.26
N SER A 259 19.57 2.62 5.82
CA SER A 259 19.61 2.37 7.26
C SER A 259 21.05 2.33 7.71
N PHE A 260 21.37 3.07 8.76
CA PHE A 260 22.72 3.23 9.28
C PHE A 260 22.75 2.95 10.77
N PHE A 261 23.88 2.53 11.28
CA PHE A 261 24.12 2.57 12.73
C PHE A 261 25.53 3.09 13.02
N VAL A 262 25.66 3.71 14.18
CA VAL A 262 26.95 4.17 14.67
C VAL A 262 27.29 3.51 15.99
N VAL A 263 28.59 3.26 16.21
CA VAL A 263 29.12 2.69 17.45
C VAL A 263 30.32 3.52 17.93
N PRO A 264 30.57 3.62 19.24
CA PRO A 264 31.75 4.32 19.75
C PRO A 264 33.05 3.58 19.34
N LYS A 265 34.11 4.33 18.99
CA LYS A 265 35.44 3.80 18.77
C LYS A 265 36.03 3.27 20.08
N GLY A 266 36.75 2.16 20.02
CA GLY A 266 37.44 1.59 21.19
C GLY A 266 36.56 0.77 22.12
N VAL A 267 35.25 0.81 21.97
CA VAL A 267 34.29 0.04 22.78
C VAL A 267 33.73 -1.14 21.97
N ARG A 268 33.75 -2.32 22.56
CA ARG A 268 33.17 -3.51 21.91
C ARG A 268 31.70 -3.61 22.23
N VAL A 269 30.87 -3.19 21.29
CA VAL A 269 29.40 -3.36 21.34
C VAL A 269 29.02 -4.59 20.52
N LYS A 270 28.20 -5.46 21.10
CA LYS A 270 27.66 -6.65 20.42
C LYS A 270 26.55 -6.23 19.46
N VAL A 271 26.88 -6.11 18.19
CA VAL A 271 25.88 -5.89 17.15
C VAL A 271 25.32 -7.23 16.70
N PRO A 272 23.97 -7.36 16.48
CA PRO A 272 23.38 -8.57 15.93
C PRO A 272 23.99 -8.92 14.55
N SER A 273 24.26 -10.22 14.34
CA SER A 273 24.85 -10.70 13.06
C SER A 273 23.97 -10.41 11.84
N ASP A 274 22.67 -10.35 12.03
CA ASP A 274 21.68 -10.11 10.97
C ASP A 274 21.70 -8.67 10.43
N LEU A 275 22.33 -7.75 11.16
CA LEU A 275 22.63 -6.39 10.71
C LEU A 275 23.91 -6.30 9.86
N ALA A 276 24.57 -7.44 9.58
CA ALA A 276 25.70 -7.46 8.65
C ALA A 276 25.25 -7.00 7.25
N GLY A 277 25.96 -6.01 6.69
CA GLY A 277 25.62 -5.36 5.42
C GLY A 277 24.81 -4.06 5.56
N ILE A 278 24.42 -3.64 6.76
CA ILE A 278 24.00 -2.27 7.04
C ILE A 278 25.25 -1.40 7.19
N THR A 279 25.25 -0.22 6.60
CA THR A 279 26.35 0.74 6.70
C THR A 279 26.55 1.19 8.14
N SER A 280 27.78 1.05 8.65
CA SER A 280 28.13 1.48 10.01
C SER A 280 29.27 2.48 10.00
N ALA A 281 29.19 3.48 10.87
CA ALA A 281 30.27 4.42 11.13
C ALA A 281 30.65 4.40 12.62
N ARG A 282 31.78 5.02 12.96
CA ARG A 282 32.30 5.04 14.33
C ARG A 282 32.54 6.47 14.77
N TYR A 283 31.97 6.86 15.89
CA TYR A 283 32.25 8.13 16.59
C TYR A 283 33.27 7.93 17.71
N THR A 284 33.97 8.99 18.12
CA THR A 284 35.01 8.95 19.16
C THR A 284 34.44 9.43 20.49
N GLY A 285 34.82 8.80 21.60
CA GLY A 285 34.45 9.19 22.97
C GLY A 285 33.09 8.62 23.43
N ASP A 286 32.62 9.17 24.53
CA ASP A 286 31.37 8.79 25.19
C ASP A 286 30.67 10.02 25.83
N THR A 287 29.49 9.82 26.40
CA THR A 287 28.70 10.90 27.03
C THR A 287 29.29 11.43 28.34
N ILE A 288 30.30 10.77 28.92
CA ILE A 288 30.92 11.13 30.20
C ILE A 288 32.19 11.95 29.96
N THR A 289 33.05 11.47 29.06
CA THR A 289 34.38 12.08 28.80
C THR A 289 34.36 13.06 27.63
N GLY A 290 33.28 13.17 26.93
CA GLY A 290 33.12 13.93 25.71
C GLY A 290 33.20 13.03 24.49
N PHE A 291 32.61 13.46 23.37
CA PHE A 291 32.53 12.71 22.13
C PHE A 291 32.73 13.61 20.92
N ASP A 292 33.16 13.00 19.80
CA ASP A 292 33.25 13.65 18.51
C ASP A 292 32.57 12.77 17.45
N VAL A 293 31.63 13.36 16.73
CA VAL A 293 30.79 12.73 15.72
C VAL A 293 31.12 13.16 14.29
N GLU A 294 32.13 14.05 14.10
CA GLU A 294 32.40 14.73 12.82
C GLU A 294 32.62 13.76 11.68
N GLU A 295 33.61 12.87 11.82
CA GLU A 295 33.97 11.88 10.79
C GLU A 295 32.82 10.92 10.46
N ALA A 296 32.07 10.47 11.51
CA ALA A 296 30.95 9.56 11.33
C ALA A 296 29.77 10.27 10.65
N SER A 297 29.51 11.52 11.02
CA SER A 297 28.45 12.33 10.40
C SER A 297 28.74 12.56 8.93
N GLN A 298 29.99 12.89 8.57
CA GLN A 298 30.39 13.11 7.18
C GLN A 298 30.13 11.88 6.31
N GLN A 299 30.46 10.68 6.79
CA GLN A 299 30.19 9.43 6.07
C GLN A 299 28.69 9.20 5.84
N ILE A 300 27.85 9.56 6.81
CA ILE A 300 26.39 9.43 6.68
C ILE A 300 25.84 10.47 5.71
N ILE A 301 26.28 11.73 5.79
CA ILE A 301 25.90 12.83 4.90
C ILE A 301 26.20 12.48 3.44
N GLU A 302 27.38 11.95 3.16
CA GLU A 302 27.76 11.49 1.82
C GLU A 302 26.79 10.44 1.28
N ARG A 303 26.38 9.46 2.12
CA ARG A 303 25.40 8.44 1.73
C ARG A 303 24.00 9.00 1.55
N VAL A 304 23.58 9.94 2.39
CA VAL A 304 22.30 10.62 2.26
C VAL A 304 22.22 11.41 0.95
N ASN A 305 23.30 12.12 0.61
CA ASN A 305 23.39 12.90 -0.63
C ASN A 305 23.46 12.02 -1.88
N ASP A 306 24.21 10.90 -1.84
CA ASP A 306 24.27 9.93 -2.93
C ASP A 306 22.92 9.30 -3.27
N LYS A 307 22.13 8.95 -2.25
CA LYS A 307 20.84 8.26 -2.42
C LYS A 307 19.67 9.21 -2.64
N GLY A 308 19.73 10.42 -2.12
CA GLY A 308 18.61 11.39 -2.17
C GLY A 308 17.35 10.92 -1.46
N CYS A 309 16.27 11.70 -1.58
CA CYS A 309 14.94 11.37 -1.05
C CYS A 309 14.34 10.12 -1.74
N ARG A 310 13.40 9.43 -1.09
CA ARG A 310 12.72 8.26 -1.66
C ARG A 310 11.25 8.55 -2.01
#